data_b11c89003375701979498ed54b6c7fd2
#
_entry.id   b11c89003375701979498ed54b6c7fd2
#
_cell.length_a   1.000
_cell.length_b   1.000
_cell.length_c   1.000
_cell.angle_alpha   90.00
_cell.angle_beta   90.00
_cell.angle_gamma   90.00
#
_symmetry.space_group_name_H-M   'P 1'
#
loop_
_entity.id
_entity.type
_entity.pdbx_description
1 polymer ?
#
loop_
_entity_poly.entity_id
_entity_poly.type
_entity_poly.pdbx_seq_one_letter_code
_entity_poly.pdbx_strand_id
1 'polypeptide(L)'
;MTLISAKNLSKVYDNDGVKTLALDDATFTIGEGEFVAIMGPSGSGKSTLMQVLGLLERPTSGKYLLRDEDVEKQNDDNLARMRNRDIGFVFQSFNLLPRTSVFENVELPLLYDDNLKEDTKKR
;
A
#
# COMPACT_ATOMS: atom_id res chain seq x y z
N MET A 1 -10.85 17.06 -2.21
CA MET A 1 -10.97 15.91 -3.14
C MET A 1 -10.67 14.63 -2.38
N THR A 2 -11.34 13.56 -2.64
CA THR A 2 -11.13 12.28 -1.94
C THR A 2 -9.88 11.61 -2.49
N LEU A 3 -8.91 11.35 -1.64
CA LEU A 3 -7.68 10.64 -2.00
C LEU A 3 -7.84 9.13 -1.87
N ILE A 4 -8.43 8.69 -0.75
CA ILE A 4 -8.70 7.30 -0.44
C ILE A 4 -10.19 7.12 -0.17
N SER A 5 -10.79 6.13 -0.81
CA SER A 5 -12.15 5.68 -0.52
C SER A 5 -12.15 4.17 -0.29
N ALA A 6 -12.49 3.77 0.91
CA ALA A 6 -12.64 2.39 1.32
C ALA A 6 -14.11 2.11 1.65
N LYS A 7 -14.66 1.04 1.09
CA LYS A 7 -16.04 0.62 1.34
C LYS A 7 -16.12 -0.87 1.59
N ASN A 8 -16.59 -1.23 2.77
CA ASN A 8 -16.76 -2.61 3.22
C ASN A 8 -15.49 -3.47 3.02
N LEU A 9 -14.32 -2.89 3.26
CA LEU A 9 -13.06 -3.59 3.13
C LEU A 9 -12.91 -4.67 4.19
N SER A 10 -12.65 -5.88 3.74
CA SER A 10 -12.36 -7.02 4.63
C SER A 10 -11.14 -7.78 4.13
N LYS A 11 -10.38 -8.34 5.06
CA LYS A 11 -9.24 -9.21 4.78
C LYS A 11 -9.30 -10.45 5.64
N VAL A 12 -9.33 -11.59 4.98
CA VAL A 12 -9.26 -12.92 5.60
C VAL A 12 -7.97 -13.59 5.14
N TYR A 13 -7.16 -14.04 6.09
CA TYR A 13 -6.03 -14.91 5.82
C TYR A 13 -6.47 -16.38 5.97
N ASP A 14 -6.08 -17.19 5.02
CA ASP A 14 -6.31 -18.65 5.05
C ASP A 14 -4.95 -19.34 5.13
N ASN A 15 -4.66 -19.90 6.29
CA ASN A 15 -3.46 -20.68 6.54
C ASN A 15 -3.85 -22.14 6.77
N ASP A 16 -3.69 -22.96 5.76
CA ASP A 16 -3.97 -24.42 5.80
C ASP A 16 -5.38 -24.76 6.35
N GLY A 17 -6.40 -24.00 5.91
CA GLY A 17 -7.79 -24.21 6.32
C GLY A 17 -8.19 -23.46 7.60
N VAL A 18 -7.27 -22.78 8.27
CA VAL A 18 -7.59 -21.89 9.40
C VAL A 18 -7.77 -20.48 8.87
N LYS A 19 -9.01 -20.01 8.88
CA LYS A 19 -9.36 -18.65 8.43
C LYS A 19 -9.27 -17.66 9.58
N THR A 20 -8.49 -16.61 9.38
CA THR A 20 -8.38 -15.49 10.32
C THR A 20 -8.93 -14.23 9.68
N LEU A 21 -9.99 -13.68 10.26
CA LEU A 21 -10.53 -12.38 9.88
C LEU A 21 -9.65 -11.27 10.47
N ALA A 22 -8.80 -10.66 9.64
CA ALA A 22 -7.85 -9.65 10.07
C ALA A 22 -8.36 -8.23 9.93
N LEU A 23 -9.26 -7.97 8.97
CA LEU A 23 -9.94 -6.70 8.76
C LEU A 23 -11.40 -7.00 8.44
N ASP A 24 -12.32 -6.35 9.15
CA ASP A 24 -13.77 -6.58 9.03
C ASP A 24 -14.50 -5.28 8.70
N ASP A 25 -15.09 -5.26 7.50
CA ASP A 25 -16.07 -4.27 7.04
C ASP A 25 -15.64 -2.79 7.24
N ALA A 26 -14.40 -2.46 6.97
CA ALA A 26 -13.90 -1.10 7.13
C ALA A 26 -14.43 -0.17 6.03
N THR A 27 -15.11 0.89 6.43
CA THR A 27 -15.65 1.91 5.52
C THR A 27 -15.25 3.30 5.98
N PHE A 28 -14.50 4.03 5.15
CA PHE A 28 -14.05 5.40 5.43
C PHE A 28 -13.55 6.08 4.14
N THR A 29 -13.36 7.39 4.24
CA THR A 29 -12.72 8.20 3.20
C THR A 29 -11.62 9.06 3.82
N ILE A 30 -10.58 9.35 3.04
CA ILE A 30 -9.51 10.28 3.39
C ILE A 30 -9.38 11.29 2.26
N GLY A 31 -9.43 12.57 2.58
CA GLY A 31 -9.25 13.66 1.64
C GLY A 31 -7.78 14.00 1.39
N GLU A 32 -7.53 14.76 0.36
CA GLU A 32 -6.19 15.30 0.10
C GLU A 32 -5.78 16.27 1.23
N GLY A 33 -4.53 16.18 1.65
CA GLY A 33 -3.96 17.02 2.70
C GLY A 33 -4.38 16.65 4.12
N GLU A 34 -5.15 15.60 4.32
CA GLU A 34 -5.53 15.14 5.65
C GLU A 34 -4.40 14.39 6.36
N PHE A 35 -4.29 14.62 7.65
CA PHE A 35 -3.47 13.84 8.57
C PHE A 35 -4.38 12.92 9.38
N VAL A 36 -4.21 11.60 9.22
CA VAL A 36 -5.08 10.58 9.82
C VAL A 36 -4.27 9.66 10.72
N ALA A 37 -4.78 9.40 11.93
CA ALA A 37 -4.22 8.41 12.84
C ALA A 37 -5.14 7.18 12.93
N ILE A 38 -4.56 5.98 12.77
CA ILE A 38 -5.25 4.71 12.97
C ILE A 38 -4.83 4.17 14.32
N MET A 39 -5.77 4.11 15.25
CA MET A 39 -5.54 3.68 16.62
C MET A 39 -6.38 2.47 16.98
N GLY A 40 -5.91 1.68 17.92
CA GLY A 40 -6.60 0.51 18.44
C GLY A 40 -5.65 -0.43 19.19
N PRO A 41 -6.16 -1.40 19.95
CA PRO A 41 -5.33 -2.37 20.65
C PRO A 41 -4.59 -3.30 19.68
N SER A 42 -3.58 -4.00 20.19
CA SER A 42 -2.88 -5.04 19.44
C SER A 42 -3.89 -6.09 18.92
N GLY A 43 -3.74 -6.50 17.65
CA GLY A 43 -4.66 -7.47 17.03
C GLY A 43 -5.98 -6.88 16.51
N SER A 44 -6.15 -5.55 16.53
CA SER A 44 -7.36 -4.88 16.00
C SER A 44 -7.39 -4.72 14.46
N GLY A 45 -6.35 -5.13 13.75
CA GLY A 45 -6.27 -5.07 12.29
C GLY A 45 -5.58 -3.82 11.73
N LYS A 46 -4.96 -2.98 12.56
CA LYS A 46 -4.26 -1.75 12.11
C LYS A 46 -3.19 -2.02 11.06
N SER A 47 -2.31 -3.00 11.32
CA SER A 47 -1.23 -3.36 10.39
C SER A 47 -1.77 -3.93 9.09
N THR A 48 -2.82 -4.74 9.15
CA THR A 48 -3.49 -5.28 7.97
C THR A 48 -4.12 -4.16 7.15
N LEU A 49 -4.81 -3.22 7.79
CA LEU A 49 -5.37 -2.05 7.11
C LEU A 49 -4.28 -1.23 6.43
N MET A 50 -3.17 -0.97 7.11
CA MET A 50 -2.02 -0.24 6.54
C MET A 50 -1.41 -0.97 5.33
N GLN A 51 -1.32 -2.29 5.36
CA GLN A 51 -0.82 -3.09 4.24
C GLN A 51 -1.77 -3.02 3.03
N VAL A 52 -3.08 -3.07 3.27
CA VAL A 52 -4.09 -2.94 2.21
C VAL A 52 -4.06 -1.53 1.62
N LEU A 53 -4.05 -0.49 2.45
CA LEU A 53 -3.98 0.90 1.98
C LEU A 53 -2.66 1.18 1.25
N GLY A 54 -1.58 0.56 1.69
CA GLY A 54 -0.26 0.65 1.07
C GLY A 54 -0.09 -0.18 -0.20
N LEU A 55 -1.12 -0.85 -0.69
CA LEU A 55 -1.08 -1.72 -1.87
C LEU A 55 -0.06 -2.89 -1.74
N LEU A 56 0.27 -3.28 -0.51
CA LEU A 56 1.12 -4.44 -0.22
C LEU A 56 0.31 -5.72 -0.13
N GLU A 57 -0.97 -5.60 0.24
CA GLU A 57 -1.92 -6.70 0.32
C GLU A 57 -3.21 -6.35 -0.42
N ARG A 58 -3.82 -7.32 -1.07
CA ARG A 58 -5.16 -7.16 -1.66
C ARG A 58 -6.22 -7.40 -0.61
N PRO A 59 -7.30 -6.61 -0.56
CA PRO A 59 -8.46 -6.97 0.25
C PRO A 59 -9.07 -8.28 -0.24
N THR A 60 -9.70 -9.02 0.64
CA THR A 60 -10.47 -10.23 0.27
C THR A 60 -11.83 -9.85 -0.33
N SER A 61 -12.41 -8.77 0.18
CA SER A 61 -13.68 -8.21 -0.31
C SER A 61 -13.78 -6.71 0.01
N GLY A 62 -14.77 -6.08 -0.56
CA GLY A 62 -15.01 -4.66 -0.46
C GLY A 62 -14.45 -3.89 -1.64
N LYS A 63 -14.41 -2.58 -1.58
CA LYS A 63 -13.91 -1.71 -2.65
C LYS A 63 -12.91 -0.71 -2.11
N TYR A 64 -11.77 -0.60 -2.79
CA TYR A 64 -10.74 0.38 -2.49
C TYR A 64 -10.40 1.22 -3.72
N LEU A 65 -10.60 2.53 -3.61
CA LEU A 65 -10.21 3.50 -4.62
C LEU A 65 -9.05 4.36 -4.08
N LEU A 66 -7.99 4.46 -4.85
CA LEU A 66 -6.90 5.40 -4.63
C LEU A 66 -6.88 6.40 -5.81
N ARG A 67 -7.11 7.69 -5.54
CA ARG A 67 -7.26 8.73 -6.58
C ARG A 67 -8.27 8.34 -7.66
N ASP A 68 -9.42 7.81 -7.24
CA ASP A 68 -10.48 7.28 -8.12
C ASP A 68 -10.09 6.04 -8.97
N GLU A 69 -8.86 5.55 -8.86
CA GLU A 69 -8.43 4.29 -9.47
C GLU A 69 -8.84 3.09 -8.60
N ASP A 70 -9.58 2.16 -9.20
CA ASP A 70 -10.05 0.95 -8.52
C ASP A 70 -8.90 -0.06 -8.38
N VAL A 71 -8.44 -0.24 -7.15
CA VAL A 71 -7.29 -1.09 -6.82
C VAL A 71 -7.53 -2.57 -7.17
N GLU A 72 -8.76 -3.06 -7.02
CA GLU A 72 -9.08 -4.46 -7.30
C GLU A 72 -8.97 -4.83 -8.79
N LYS A 73 -9.20 -3.85 -9.66
CA LYS A 73 -9.12 -4.03 -11.11
C LYS A 73 -7.70 -3.98 -11.65
N GLN A 74 -6.73 -3.62 -10.81
CA GLN A 74 -5.34 -3.49 -11.23
C GLN A 74 -4.61 -4.84 -11.16
N ASN A 75 -3.75 -5.10 -12.14
CA ASN A 75 -2.80 -6.20 -12.07
C ASN A 75 -1.61 -5.86 -11.14
N ASP A 76 -0.76 -6.82 -10.84
CA ASP A 76 0.35 -6.63 -9.90
C ASP A 76 1.37 -5.59 -10.39
N ASP A 77 1.62 -5.51 -11.70
CA ASP A 77 2.52 -4.51 -12.28
C ASP A 77 1.96 -3.09 -12.10
N ASN A 78 0.67 -2.90 -12.33
CA ASN A 78 0.00 -1.61 -12.12
C ASN A 78 -0.03 -1.23 -10.64
N LEU A 79 -0.29 -2.18 -9.74
CA LEU A 79 -0.22 -1.93 -8.29
C LEU A 79 1.19 -1.52 -7.86
N ALA A 80 2.23 -2.14 -8.42
CA ALA A 80 3.60 -1.76 -8.13
C ALA A 80 3.91 -0.32 -8.62
N ARG A 81 3.40 0.08 -9.78
CA ARG A 81 3.54 1.46 -10.30
C ARG A 81 2.77 2.47 -9.46
N MET A 82 1.51 2.17 -9.09
CA MET A 82 0.71 3.01 -8.20
C MET A 82 1.40 3.19 -6.85
N ARG A 83 1.93 2.11 -6.26
CA ARG A 83 2.67 2.15 -5.00
C ARG A 83 3.92 3.02 -5.12
N ASN A 84 4.69 2.89 -6.18
CA ASN A 84 5.88 3.71 -6.42
C ASN A 84 5.54 5.20 -6.60
N ARG A 85 4.46 5.48 -7.34
CA ARG A 85 4.05 6.85 -7.69
C ARG A 85 3.37 7.59 -6.52
N ASP A 86 2.48 6.91 -5.80
CA ASP A 86 1.51 7.56 -4.92
C ASP A 86 1.76 7.31 -3.43
N ILE A 87 2.62 6.35 -3.06
CA ILE A 87 2.77 5.93 -1.66
C ILE A 87 4.23 5.96 -1.23
N GLY A 88 4.47 6.60 -0.09
CA GLY A 88 5.74 6.50 0.63
C GLY A 88 5.54 5.76 1.94
N PHE A 89 6.47 4.85 2.26
CA PHE A 89 6.44 4.06 3.50
C PHE A 89 7.49 4.52 4.48
N VAL A 90 7.09 4.64 5.74
CA VAL A 90 8.01 4.68 6.87
C VAL A 90 7.73 3.42 7.71
N PHE A 91 8.69 2.52 7.75
CA PHE A 91 8.55 1.24 8.45
C PHE A 91 8.95 1.34 9.91
N GLN A 92 8.34 0.50 10.74
CA GLN A 92 8.72 0.36 12.16
C GLN A 92 10.12 -0.28 12.31
N SER A 93 10.48 -1.21 11.44
CA SER A 93 11.82 -1.77 11.29
C SER A 93 12.51 -1.17 10.08
N PHE A 94 13.83 -1.26 10.02
CA PHE A 94 14.62 -0.57 8.99
C PHE A 94 14.30 -0.99 7.55
N ASN A 95 13.95 -2.24 7.32
CA ASN A 95 13.61 -2.81 6.00
C ASN A 95 14.67 -2.47 4.91
N LEU A 96 15.93 -2.44 5.31
CA LEU A 96 17.05 -2.20 4.40
C LEU A 96 17.42 -3.48 3.65
N LEU A 97 17.77 -3.34 2.40
CA LEU A 97 18.32 -4.45 1.63
C LEU A 97 19.71 -4.81 2.17
N PRO A 98 19.93 -6.09 2.49
CA PRO A 98 21.24 -6.56 2.95
C PRO A 98 22.28 -6.49 1.80
N ARG A 99 23.53 -6.30 2.14
CA ARG A 99 24.66 -6.25 1.20
C ARG A 99 24.57 -5.15 0.14
N THR A 100 23.86 -4.09 0.43
CA THR A 100 23.76 -2.88 -0.38
C THR A 100 24.19 -1.67 0.44
N SER A 101 24.72 -0.66 -0.23
CA SER A 101 25.14 0.59 0.40
C SER A 101 23.93 1.43 0.82
N VAL A 102 24.16 2.46 1.63
CA VAL A 102 23.13 3.47 1.96
C VAL A 102 22.63 4.15 0.70
N PHE A 103 23.54 4.51 -0.22
CA PHE A 103 23.18 5.14 -1.48
C PHE A 103 22.24 4.26 -2.32
N GLU A 104 22.56 2.98 -2.50
CA GLU A 104 21.74 2.04 -3.26
C GLU A 104 20.37 1.82 -2.62
N ASN A 105 20.27 1.78 -1.28
CA ASN A 105 19.00 1.70 -0.59
C ASN A 105 18.12 2.95 -0.83
N VAL A 106 18.70 4.13 -0.81
CA VAL A 106 18.00 5.40 -1.06
C VAL A 106 17.61 5.55 -2.53
N GLU A 107 18.48 5.11 -3.45
CA GLU A 107 18.25 5.17 -4.89
C GLU A 107 17.17 4.19 -5.38
N LEU A 108 16.98 3.08 -4.68
CA LEU A 108 16.14 1.97 -5.13
C LEU A 108 14.74 2.38 -5.66
N PRO A 109 13.95 3.24 -4.99
CA PRO A 109 12.66 3.68 -5.50
C PRO A 109 12.75 4.41 -6.84
N LEU A 110 13.84 5.10 -7.10
CA LEU A 110 14.04 5.86 -8.35
C LEU A 110 14.30 4.94 -9.54
N LEU A 111 14.85 3.75 -9.31
CA LEU A 111 15.06 2.75 -10.36
C LEU A 111 13.74 2.19 -10.93
N TYR A 112 12.67 2.28 -10.16
CA TYR A 112 11.33 1.83 -10.55
C TYR A 112 10.42 2.98 -11.00
N ASP A 113 10.89 4.22 -10.98
CA ASP A 113 10.15 5.37 -11.47
C ASP A 113 10.25 5.44 -13.01
N ASP A 114 9.11 5.21 -13.67
CA ASP A 114 9.04 5.21 -15.13
C ASP A 114 9.33 6.60 -15.74
N ASN A 115 9.05 7.69 -15.01
CA ASN A 115 9.34 9.05 -15.46
C ASN A 115 10.84 9.35 -15.51
N LEU A 116 11.62 8.76 -14.59
CA LEU A 116 13.07 8.94 -14.53
C LEU A 116 13.83 8.05 -15.52
N LYS A 117 13.23 6.92 -15.95
CA LYS A 117 13.84 6.03 -16.95
C LYS A 117 13.97 6.68 -18.32
N GLU A 118 13.10 7.62 -18.68
CA GLU A 118 13.22 8.35 -19.96
C GLU A 118 14.38 9.35 -19.95
N ASP A 119 14.67 9.99 -18.81
CA ASP A 119 15.77 10.96 -18.70
C ASP A 119 17.15 10.30 -18.65
N THR A 120 17.27 9.10 -18.10
CA THR A 120 18.54 8.33 -18.08
C THR A 120 18.89 7.72 -19.42
N LYS A 121 17.93 7.52 -20.32
CA LYS A 121 18.19 7.08 -21.70
C LYS A 121 18.68 8.20 -22.61
N LYS A 122 18.61 9.45 -22.18
CA LYS A 122 19.03 10.64 -22.94
C LYS A 122 20.40 11.18 -22.53
N ARG A 123 21.11 10.53 -21.61
CA ARG A 123 22.49 10.80 -21.23
C ARG A 123 23.37 9.60 -21.60
#